data_ac30ab8f5538a4498550742249219e61
#
_entry.id   ac30ab8f5538a4498550742249219e61
#
_cell.length_a   1.000
_cell.length_b   1.000
_cell.length_c   1.000
_cell.angle_alpha   90.00
_cell.angle_beta   90.00
_cell.angle_gamma   90.00
#
_symmetry.space_group_name_H-M   'P 1'
#
loop_
_entity.id
_entity.type
_entity.pdbx_description
1 polymer ?
#
loop_
_entity_poly.entity_id
_entity_poly.type
_entity_poly.pdbx_seq_one_letter_code
_entity_poly.pdbx_strand_id
1 'polypeptide(L)'
;MKDKQVFTLINEQTGNLAFKILPFTGNSHFDHLQRNNYFTLIWIKNGSGNLRTDFSEFYFEQNSMFSFAPYQPFMLKAEYCEGIAVFFHSDFFCIHKHQTEVTCNGILFNNIYQLPVFTIDEAAKTIFEELIEKMKIEINNPAIAQYEMLISYMKILLITSSRIKSEQLIVNAEKDIKTPEILQRLKIAIEENFKSKHLPIEYSSMLNISQKSLAKHIKKHYYKTFTALITERILIEAKRELYLTNKTVKEIAFELGYEDEHYFSRFFKKNTQISTQQYRETVGFGKVEITTR
;
A
#
# COMPACT_ATOMS: atom_id res chain seq x y z
N MET A 1 9.59 19.74 24.92
CA MET A 1 8.98 18.72 24.06
C MET A 1 9.63 17.40 24.45
N LYS A 2 8.87 16.44 25.01
CA LYS A 2 9.43 15.09 25.22
C LYS A 2 9.56 14.45 23.86
N ASP A 3 10.79 14.14 23.42
CA ASP A 3 11.02 13.30 22.26
C ASP A 3 10.25 11.99 22.48
N LYS A 4 9.26 11.75 21.62
CA LYS A 4 8.51 10.50 21.68
C LYS A 4 9.47 9.39 21.25
N GLN A 5 9.73 8.44 22.14
CA GLN A 5 10.64 7.31 21.89
C GLN A 5 10.23 6.56 20.64
N VAL A 6 11.17 6.34 19.75
CA VAL A 6 11.03 5.49 18.57
C VAL A 6 11.38 4.05 18.96
N PHE A 7 10.55 3.10 18.55
CA PHE A 7 10.73 1.68 18.83
C PHE A 7 11.14 0.98 17.54
N THR A 8 12.27 0.28 17.54
CA THR A 8 12.83 -0.36 16.35
C THR A 8 13.26 -1.79 16.64
N LEU A 9 13.01 -2.67 15.67
CA LEU A 9 13.56 -4.02 15.61
C LEU A 9 14.47 -4.09 14.39
N ILE A 10 15.70 -4.52 14.60
CA ILE A 10 16.68 -4.75 13.54
C ILE A 10 16.72 -6.24 13.22
N ASN A 11 16.76 -6.57 11.94
CA ASN A 11 16.98 -7.95 11.49
C ASN A 11 18.44 -8.32 11.76
N GLU A 12 18.69 -9.29 12.64
CA GLU A 12 20.05 -9.68 13.05
C GLU A 12 20.90 -10.26 11.91
N GLN A 13 20.25 -10.86 10.90
CA GLN A 13 20.96 -11.49 9.76
C GLN A 13 21.41 -10.45 8.72
N THR A 14 20.59 -9.41 8.48
CA THR A 14 20.86 -8.43 7.44
C THR A 14 21.35 -7.08 7.97
N GLY A 15 21.19 -6.81 9.26
CA GLY A 15 21.45 -5.51 9.88
C GLY A 15 20.44 -4.42 9.49
N ASN A 16 19.41 -4.75 8.70
CA ASN A 16 18.41 -3.80 8.24
C ASN A 16 17.30 -3.61 9.27
N LEU A 17 16.67 -2.44 9.22
CA LEU A 17 15.47 -2.18 10.00
C LEU A 17 14.34 -3.14 9.55
N ALA A 18 13.87 -3.99 10.46
CA ALA A 18 12.81 -4.96 10.20
C ALA A 18 11.42 -4.37 10.49
N PHE A 19 11.30 -3.68 11.63
CA PHE A 19 10.05 -3.14 12.14
C PHE A 19 10.29 -1.85 12.92
N LYS A 20 9.36 -0.88 12.84
CA LYS A 20 9.47 0.40 13.54
C LYS A 20 8.10 0.93 13.93
N ILE A 21 7.97 1.40 15.17
CA ILE A 21 6.86 2.22 15.63
C ILE A 21 7.38 3.62 15.89
N LEU A 22 6.81 4.60 15.20
CA LEU A 22 7.15 6.01 15.29
C LEU A 22 5.95 6.81 15.78
N PRO A 23 5.85 7.15 17.08
CA PRO A 23 4.93 8.18 17.55
C PRO A 23 5.43 9.55 17.05
N PHE A 24 4.56 10.34 16.45
CA PHE A 24 4.92 11.67 15.93
C PHE A 24 3.96 12.76 16.43
N THR A 25 4.48 13.98 16.50
CA THR A 25 3.72 15.18 16.84
C THR A 25 4.22 16.31 15.96
N GLY A 26 3.30 17.07 15.37
CA GLY A 26 3.60 18.02 14.32
C GLY A 26 3.69 17.35 12.95
N ASN A 27 3.91 18.14 11.92
CA ASN A 27 3.92 17.69 10.53
C ASN A 27 5.32 17.37 9.98
N SER A 28 6.39 17.74 10.67
CA SER A 28 7.78 17.69 10.16
C SER A 28 8.27 16.31 9.70
N HIS A 29 7.65 15.22 10.19
CA HIS A 29 8.02 13.87 9.76
C HIS A 29 7.50 13.52 8.36
N PHE A 30 6.37 14.09 7.94
CA PHE A 30 5.66 13.70 6.73
C PHE A 30 5.26 14.89 5.83
N ASP A 31 5.80 16.10 6.09
CA ASP A 31 5.55 17.32 5.32
C ASP A 31 6.26 17.36 3.96
N HIS A 32 7.10 16.39 3.70
CA HIS A 32 7.82 16.17 2.45
C HIS A 32 7.49 14.78 1.87
N LEU A 33 7.76 14.61 0.57
CA LEU A 33 7.41 13.39 -0.14
C LEU A 33 8.20 12.19 0.42
N GLN A 34 7.47 11.27 1.03
CA GLN A 34 8.01 10.01 1.54
C GLN A 34 8.04 8.97 0.42
N ARG A 35 9.15 8.24 0.30
CA ARG A 35 9.31 7.03 -0.51
C ARG A 35 10.27 6.13 0.23
N ASN A 36 9.79 5.04 0.76
CA ASN A 36 10.61 4.09 1.51
C ASN A 36 10.31 2.66 1.10
N ASN A 37 11.17 1.72 1.45
CA ASN A 37 11.03 0.30 1.13
C ASN A 37 10.20 -0.50 2.15
N TYR A 38 9.40 0.19 2.95
CA TYR A 38 8.56 -0.39 3.99
C TYR A 38 7.09 -0.33 3.61
N PHE A 39 6.31 -1.32 4.02
CA PHE A 39 4.88 -1.14 4.23
C PHE A 39 4.69 -0.19 5.40
N THR A 40 3.76 0.75 5.24
CA THR A 40 3.54 1.82 6.22
C THR A 40 2.06 1.91 6.56
N LEU A 41 1.75 1.86 7.85
CA LEU A 41 0.44 2.21 8.39
C LEU A 41 0.60 3.49 9.21
N ILE A 42 -0.24 4.50 8.97
CA ILE A 42 -0.24 5.74 9.75
C ILE A 42 -1.63 5.94 10.34
N TRP A 43 -1.67 6.11 11.64
CA TRP A 43 -2.87 6.46 12.38
C TRP A 43 -2.78 7.89 12.89
N ILE A 44 -3.70 8.75 12.48
CA ILE A 44 -3.85 10.12 12.97
C ILE A 44 -4.69 10.08 14.24
N LYS A 45 -4.06 10.33 15.40
CA LYS A 45 -4.74 10.37 16.70
C LYS A 45 -5.41 11.73 16.95
N ASN A 46 -4.85 12.80 16.41
CA ASN A 46 -5.38 14.15 16.53
C ASN A 46 -4.93 15.01 15.34
N GLY A 47 -5.78 15.97 14.95
CA GLY A 47 -5.53 16.89 13.84
C GLY A 47 -6.23 16.53 12.56
N SER A 48 -6.07 17.36 11.56
CA SER A 48 -6.64 17.22 10.23
C SER A 48 -5.73 17.86 9.17
N GLY A 49 -5.94 17.52 7.92
CA GLY A 49 -5.14 18.04 6.82
C GLY A 49 -5.41 17.32 5.51
N ASN A 50 -4.45 17.39 4.59
CA ASN A 50 -4.52 16.73 3.30
C ASN A 50 -3.40 15.68 3.16
N LEU A 51 -3.77 14.49 2.77
CA LEU A 51 -2.87 13.46 2.29
C LEU A 51 -2.67 13.64 0.79
N ARG A 52 -1.44 13.86 0.35
CA ARG A 52 -1.07 13.86 -1.06
C ARG A 52 -0.36 12.57 -1.42
N THR A 53 -0.78 11.95 -2.53
CA THR A 53 -0.10 10.83 -3.19
C THR A 53 0.39 11.26 -4.58
N ASP A 54 0.95 10.34 -5.40
CA ASP A 54 1.40 10.67 -6.76
C ASP A 54 0.30 11.31 -7.63
N PHE A 55 -0.95 10.86 -7.48
CA PHE A 55 -2.02 11.16 -8.43
C PHE A 55 -3.24 11.83 -7.80
N SER A 56 -3.26 11.98 -6.48
CA SER A 56 -4.48 12.40 -5.78
C SER A 56 -4.16 13.08 -4.46
N GLU A 57 -5.07 13.93 -4.02
CA GLU A 57 -5.04 14.58 -2.71
C GLU A 57 -6.37 14.29 -1.99
N PHE A 58 -6.30 13.95 -0.70
CA PHE A 58 -7.44 13.54 0.10
C PHE A 58 -7.42 14.24 1.44
N TYR A 59 -8.58 14.72 1.89
CA TYR A 59 -8.74 15.25 3.23
C TYR A 59 -8.70 14.12 4.26
N PHE A 60 -8.06 14.37 5.40
CA PHE A 60 -8.07 13.49 6.56
C PHE A 60 -8.39 14.28 7.83
N GLU A 61 -8.89 13.57 8.81
CA GLU A 61 -9.22 14.07 10.14
C GLU A 61 -8.78 13.10 11.23
N GLN A 62 -9.08 13.44 12.48
CA GLN A 62 -8.84 12.56 13.62
C GLN A 62 -9.40 11.14 13.37
N ASN A 63 -8.66 10.14 13.83
CA ASN A 63 -8.95 8.72 13.64
C ASN A 63 -8.85 8.22 12.18
N SER A 64 -8.33 9.02 11.26
CA SER A 64 -7.96 8.52 9.93
C SER A 64 -6.76 7.58 10.00
N MET A 65 -6.83 6.47 9.25
CA MET A 65 -5.72 5.55 9.03
C MET A 65 -5.35 5.51 7.55
N PHE A 66 -4.04 5.46 7.28
CA PHE A 66 -3.47 5.31 5.94
C PHE A 66 -2.67 4.05 5.81
N SER A 67 -2.64 3.48 4.61
CA SER A 67 -1.83 2.32 4.28
C SER A 67 -1.09 2.52 2.97
N PHE A 68 0.24 2.34 2.98
CA PHE A 68 1.10 2.51 1.80
C PHE A 68 1.99 1.29 1.61
N ALA A 69 2.08 0.84 0.36
CA ALA A 69 3.01 -0.20 -0.06
C ALA A 69 4.44 0.36 -0.24
N PRO A 70 5.48 -0.49 -0.26
CA PRO A 70 6.85 -0.06 -0.54
C PRO A 70 6.95 0.78 -1.81
N TYR A 71 7.68 1.91 -1.69
CA TYR A 71 7.87 2.91 -2.74
C TYR A 71 6.59 3.56 -3.28
N GLN A 72 5.49 3.46 -2.55
CA GLN A 72 4.30 4.27 -2.82
C GLN A 72 4.51 5.65 -2.19
N PRO A 73 4.50 6.74 -2.97
CA PRO A 73 4.77 8.06 -2.43
C PRO A 73 3.58 8.64 -1.69
N PHE A 74 3.86 9.31 -0.60
CA PHE A 74 2.88 10.06 0.17
C PHE A 74 3.49 11.25 0.89
N MET A 75 2.66 12.24 1.23
CA MET A 75 3.03 13.41 2.03
C MET A 75 1.79 13.88 2.79
N LEU A 76 1.94 14.23 4.05
CA LEU A 76 0.88 14.83 4.86
C LEU A 76 1.08 16.34 4.91
N LYS A 77 0.06 17.09 4.55
CA LYS A 77 -0.02 18.54 4.68
C LYS A 77 -1.04 18.89 5.76
N ALA A 78 -0.56 19.28 6.92
CA ALA A 78 -1.37 19.70 8.05
C ALA A 78 -0.68 20.88 8.77
N GLU A 79 -1.42 21.75 9.41
CA GLU A 79 -0.85 22.72 10.33
C GLU A 79 -0.34 22.02 11.59
N TYR A 80 -1.11 21.06 12.06
CA TYR A 80 -0.77 20.20 13.18
C TYR A 80 -1.42 18.83 13.00
N CYS A 81 -0.65 17.78 13.26
CA CYS A 81 -1.19 16.43 13.41
C CYS A 81 -0.34 15.63 14.41
N GLU A 82 -0.98 14.71 15.09
CA GLU A 82 -0.37 13.78 16.03
C GLU A 82 -0.81 12.37 15.71
N GLY A 83 0.11 11.41 15.79
CA GLY A 83 -0.24 10.05 15.45
C GLY A 83 0.86 9.04 15.72
N ILE A 84 0.67 7.87 15.14
CA ILE A 84 1.61 6.75 15.21
C ILE A 84 1.76 6.20 13.79
N ALA A 85 3.02 6.04 13.37
CA ALA A 85 3.35 5.35 12.14
C ALA A 85 4.02 4.00 12.45
N VAL A 86 3.54 2.94 11.82
CA VAL A 86 4.09 1.58 11.89
C VAL A 86 4.68 1.25 10.54
N PHE A 87 5.98 0.92 10.54
CA PHE A 87 6.72 0.51 9.35
C PHE A 87 7.16 -0.93 9.51
N PHE A 88 7.03 -1.72 8.48
CA PHE A 88 7.54 -3.08 8.47
C PHE A 88 8.10 -3.47 7.09
N HIS A 89 9.24 -4.13 7.11
CA HIS A 89 9.88 -4.64 5.91
C HIS A 89 9.25 -5.96 5.46
N SER A 90 9.34 -6.25 4.16
CA SER A 90 8.82 -7.51 3.62
C SER A 90 9.50 -8.75 4.20
N ASP A 91 10.77 -8.64 4.61
CA ASP A 91 11.49 -9.73 5.25
C ASP A 91 11.03 -9.98 6.69
N PHE A 92 10.49 -8.94 7.36
CA PHE A 92 9.86 -9.10 8.66
C PHE A 92 8.48 -9.74 8.53
N PHE A 93 7.64 -9.18 7.65
CA PHE A 93 6.29 -9.69 7.42
C PHE A 93 5.92 -9.60 5.94
N CYS A 94 5.96 -10.76 5.26
CA CYS A 94 5.61 -10.84 3.85
C CYS A 94 4.10 -10.93 3.66
N ILE A 95 3.49 -9.82 3.24
CA ILE A 95 2.05 -9.75 2.96
C ILE A 95 1.61 -10.79 1.93
N HIS A 96 2.45 -11.09 0.93
CA HIS A 96 2.12 -12.05 -0.12
C HIS A 96 2.11 -13.50 0.40
N LYS A 97 3.04 -13.87 1.29
CA LYS A 97 3.06 -15.22 1.91
C LYS A 97 1.88 -15.43 2.86
N HIS A 98 1.45 -14.37 3.54
CA HIS A 98 0.34 -14.39 4.49
C HIS A 98 -0.99 -13.88 3.89
N GLN A 99 -1.11 -13.82 2.55
CA GLN A 99 -2.28 -13.24 1.88
C GLN A 99 -3.58 -13.90 2.30
N THR A 100 -3.60 -15.21 2.47
CA THR A 100 -4.79 -15.97 2.91
C THR A 100 -5.14 -15.75 4.38
N GLU A 101 -4.14 -15.44 5.23
CA GLU A 101 -4.32 -15.25 6.65
C GLU A 101 -4.78 -13.83 7.02
N VAL A 102 -4.18 -12.83 6.39
CA VAL A 102 -4.41 -11.42 6.78
C VAL A 102 -5.30 -10.64 5.83
N THR A 103 -5.60 -11.17 4.65
CA THR A 103 -6.51 -10.59 3.63
C THR A 103 -6.24 -9.12 3.30
N CYS A 104 -5.07 -8.58 3.70
CA CYS A 104 -4.76 -7.16 3.56
C CYS A 104 -4.25 -6.78 2.16
N ASN A 105 -3.84 -7.76 1.35
CA ASN A 105 -3.44 -7.51 -0.02
C ASN A 105 -4.68 -7.21 -0.88
N GLY A 106 -4.70 -6.04 -1.51
CA GLY A 106 -5.86 -5.57 -2.26
C GLY A 106 -6.97 -4.93 -1.41
N ILE A 107 -6.87 -4.93 -0.07
CA ILE A 107 -7.76 -4.15 0.81
C ILE A 107 -6.98 -2.97 1.40
N LEU A 108 -5.92 -3.24 2.17
CA LEU A 108 -5.09 -2.19 2.76
C LEU A 108 -4.06 -1.68 1.75
N PHE A 109 -3.36 -2.58 1.09
CA PHE A 109 -2.26 -2.28 0.20
C PHE A 109 -2.60 -2.68 -1.24
N ASN A 110 -1.96 -2.03 -2.21
CA ASN A 110 -2.06 -2.39 -3.63
C ASN A 110 -3.47 -2.27 -4.23
N ASN A 111 -4.34 -1.43 -3.69
CA ASN A 111 -5.66 -1.17 -4.24
C ASN A 111 -5.68 0.11 -5.06
N ILE A 112 -5.75 -0.03 -6.38
CA ILE A 112 -5.79 1.12 -7.30
C ILE A 112 -7.17 1.75 -7.43
N TYR A 113 -8.22 1.03 -7.01
CA TYR A 113 -9.62 1.43 -7.14
C TYR A 113 -10.19 2.11 -5.90
N GLN A 114 -9.39 2.21 -4.84
CA GLN A 114 -9.84 2.74 -3.55
C GLN A 114 -8.83 3.72 -2.98
N LEU A 115 -9.31 4.55 -2.07
CA LEU A 115 -8.46 5.46 -1.33
C LEU A 115 -7.57 4.70 -0.34
N PRO A 116 -6.34 5.15 -0.14
CA PRO A 116 -5.45 4.56 0.87
C PRO A 116 -5.84 4.93 2.30
N VAL A 117 -7.03 5.51 2.51
CA VAL A 117 -7.53 6.04 3.78
C VAL A 117 -8.80 5.31 4.23
N PHE A 118 -8.94 5.10 5.52
CA PHE A 118 -10.15 4.66 6.21
C PHE A 118 -10.18 5.26 7.63
N THR A 119 -11.35 5.27 8.28
CA THR A 119 -11.53 5.85 9.61
C THR A 119 -11.76 4.74 10.63
N ILE A 120 -11.23 4.89 11.83
CA ILE A 120 -11.48 3.96 12.93
C ILE A 120 -12.45 4.57 13.94
N ASP A 121 -13.30 3.74 14.53
CA ASP A 121 -14.18 4.11 15.63
C ASP A 121 -13.50 3.99 17.00
N GLU A 122 -14.16 4.36 18.07
CA GLU A 122 -13.60 4.32 19.43
C GLU A 122 -13.31 2.88 19.91
N ALA A 123 -14.05 1.87 19.43
CA ALA A 123 -13.79 0.48 19.77
C ALA A 123 -12.49 -0.01 19.13
N ALA A 124 -12.32 0.27 17.84
CA ALA A 124 -11.08 -0.05 17.10
C ALA A 124 -9.88 0.72 17.65
N LYS A 125 -10.06 1.99 18.04
CA LYS A 125 -9.03 2.80 18.68
C LYS A 125 -8.46 2.12 19.92
N THR A 126 -9.31 1.63 20.80
CA THR A 126 -8.89 0.92 22.01
C THR A 126 -8.05 -0.32 21.66
N ILE A 127 -8.52 -1.13 20.72
CA ILE A 127 -7.79 -2.32 20.24
C ILE A 127 -6.41 -1.95 19.68
N PHE A 128 -6.34 -0.89 18.87
CA PHE A 128 -5.06 -0.46 18.27
C PHE A 128 -4.11 0.12 19.32
N GLU A 129 -4.59 0.87 20.29
CA GLU A 129 -3.76 1.35 21.40
C GLU A 129 -3.14 0.20 22.19
N GLU A 130 -3.94 -0.80 22.56
CA GLU A 130 -3.47 -1.99 23.25
C GLU A 130 -2.43 -2.78 22.44
N LEU A 131 -2.68 -3.01 21.15
CA LEU A 131 -1.76 -3.73 20.28
C LEU A 131 -0.43 -3.00 20.13
N ILE A 132 -0.47 -1.68 19.93
CA ILE A 132 0.73 -0.86 19.81
C ILE A 132 1.54 -0.86 21.10
N GLU A 133 0.88 -0.77 22.27
CA GLU A 133 1.58 -0.84 23.56
C GLU A 133 2.21 -2.22 23.80
N LYS A 134 1.52 -3.31 23.46
CA LYS A 134 2.09 -4.67 23.52
C LYS A 134 3.31 -4.81 22.61
N MET A 135 3.26 -4.29 21.39
CA MET A 135 4.41 -4.30 20.48
C MET A 135 5.60 -3.50 21.04
N LYS A 136 5.36 -2.33 21.64
CA LYS A 136 6.40 -1.50 22.26
C LYS A 136 7.06 -2.21 23.44
N ILE A 137 6.26 -2.85 24.29
CA ILE A 137 6.77 -3.65 25.43
C ILE A 137 7.65 -4.78 24.91
N GLU A 138 7.20 -5.50 23.90
CA GLU A 138 7.92 -6.63 23.29
C GLU A 138 9.25 -6.19 22.67
N ILE A 139 9.29 -5.03 22.01
CA ILE A 139 10.53 -4.48 21.45
C ILE A 139 11.53 -4.10 22.53
N ASN A 140 11.07 -3.50 23.64
CA ASN A 140 11.94 -3.02 24.70
C ASN A 140 12.41 -4.13 25.66
N ASN A 141 11.69 -5.24 25.72
CA ASN A 141 11.99 -6.36 26.62
C ASN A 141 12.09 -7.66 25.80
N PRO A 142 13.18 -7.83 25.04
CA PRO A 142 13.33 -9.00 24.19
C PRO A 142 13.33 -10.30 25.02
N ALA A 143 12.48 -11.23 24.61
CA ALA A 143 12.32 -12.52 25.24
C ALA A 143 12.32 -13.65 24.18
N ILE A 144 12.20 -14.90 24.62
CA ILE A 144 12.04 -16.05 23.72
C ILE A 144 10.87 -15.81 22.78
N ALA A 145 11.07 -16.05 21.47
CA ALA A 145 10.06 -15.88 20.42
C ALA A 145 9.55 -14.43 20.24
N GLN A 146 10.36 -13.41 20.55
CA GLN A 146 10.03 -12.01 20.34
C GLN A 146 9.53 -11.71 18.92
N TYR A 147 10.20 -12.27 17.92
CA TYR A 147 9.89 -12.06 16.51
C TYR A 147 8.48 -12.60 16.18
N GLU A 148 8.17 -13.80 16.62
CA GLU A 148 6.87 -14.46 16.43
C GLU A 148 5.72 -13.72 17.15
N MET A 149 6.00 -13.19 18.35
CA MET A 149 5.05 -12.36 19.09
C MET A 149 4.73 -11.08 18.34
N LEU A 150 5.75 -10.37 17.85
CA LEU A 150 5.56 -9.16 17.06
C LEU A 150 4.81 -9.44 15.74
N ILE A 151 5.12 -10.56 15.07
CA ILE A 151 4.36 -11.00 13.89
C ILE A 151 2.89 -11.28 14.24
N SER A 152 2.62 -11.89 15.37
CA SER A 152 1.26 -12.20 15.81
C SER A 152 0.47 -10.91 16.08
N TYR A 153 1.03 -9.94 16.77
CA TYR A 153 0.40 -8.63 16.98
C TYR A 153 0.20 -7.89 15.65
N MET A 154 1.18 -7.96 14.73
CA MET A 154 1.05 -7.37 13.40
C MET A 154 -0.08 -8.02 12.61
N LYS A 155 -0.22 -9.35 12.65
CA LYS A 155 -1.35 -10.03 12.00
C LYS A 155 -2.69 -9.53 12.52
N ILE A 156 -2.84 -9.41 13.85
CA ILE A 156 -4.08 -8.90 14.46
C ILE A 156 -4.34 -7.46 13.97
N LEU A 157 -3.33 -6.59 13.98
CA LEU A 157 -3.44 -5.20 13.52
C LEU A 157 -3.90 -5.13 12.05
N LEU A 158 -3.29 -5.92 11.17
CA LEU A 158 -3.61 -5.95 9.75
C LEU A 158 -5.00 -6.53 9.47
N ILE A 159 -5.39 -7.62 10.16
CA ILE A 159 -6.72 -8.23 10.02
C ILE A 159 -7.79 -7.25 10.48
N THR A 160 -7.61 -6.63 11.65
CA THR A 160 -8.57 -5.65 12.19
C THR A 160 -8.70 -4.45 11.23
N SER A 161 -7.59 -3.89 10.76
CA SER A 161 -7.59 -2.81 9.77
C SER A 161 -8.30 -3.19 8.46
N SER A 162 -8.07 -4.42 7.98
CA SER A 162 -8.69 -4.92 6.75
C SER A 162 -10.21 -5.07 6.90
N ARG A 163 -10.67 -5.57 8.04
CA ARG A 163 -12.11 -5.71 8.33
C ARG A 163 -12.80 -4.35 8.36
N ILE A 164 -12.25 -3.40 9.14
CA ILE A 164 -12.81 -2.04 9.25
C ILE A 164 -12.89 -1.38 7.86
N LYS A 165 -11.80 -1.42 7.09
CA LYS A 165 -11.79 -0.84 5.74
C LYS A 165 -12.79 -1.53 4.82
N SER A 166 -12.90 -2.86 4.88
CA SER A 166 -13.86 -3.62 4.07
C SER A 166 -15.31 -3.27 4.39
N GLU A 167 -15.65 -3.15 5.67
CA GLU A 167 -17.00 -2.73 6.13
C GLU A 167 -17.36 -1.33 5.65
N GLN A 168 -16.41 -0.38 5.76
CA GLN A 168 -16.63 0.99 5.26
C GLN A 168 -16.84 1.02 3.75
N LEU A 169 -16.19 0.16 3.00
CA LEU A 169 -16.39 0.04 1.55
C LEU A 169 -17.79 -0.46 1.21
N ILE A 170 -18.32 -1.41 1.98
CA ILE A 170 -19.68 -1.93 1.81
C ILE A 170 -20.70 -0.83 2.12
N VAL A 171 -20.56 -0.16 3.28
CA VAL A 171 -21.46 0.92 3.72
C VAL A 171 -21.44 2.10 2.74
N ASN A 172 -20.28 2.47 2.23
CA ASN A 172 -20.17 3.55 1.24
C ASN A 172 -20.76 3.13 -0.13
N ALA A 173 -20.62 1.87 -0.52
CA ALA A 173 -21.26 1.35 -1.73
C ALA A 173 -22.79 1.29 -1.63
N GLU A 174 -23.34 1.13 -0.42
CA GLU A 174 -24.78 1.18 -0.17
C GLU A 174 -25.33 2.63 -0.11
N LYS A 175 -24.53 3.57 0.41
CA LYS A 175 -24.89 4.99 0.50
C LYS A 175 -24.68 5.76 -0.80
N ASP A 176 -23.59 5.49 -1.53
CA ASP A 176 -23.40 6.00 -2.88
C ASP A 176 -24.29 5.18 -3.82
N ILE A 177 -25.33 5.83 -4.33
CA ILE A 177 -26.21 5.34 -5.39
C ILE A 177 -25.35 4.58 -6.42
N LYS A 178 -25.30 3.26 -6.30
CA LYS A 178 -24.69 2.25 -7.20
C LYS A 178 -23.41 2.76 -7.86
N THR A 179 -22.27 2.21 -7.43
CA THR A 179 -21.05 2.28 -8.28
C THR A 179 -21.51 2.00 -9.72
N PRO A 180 -21.38 2.95 -10.66
CA PRO A 180 -21.92 2.76 -12.00
C PRO A 180 -21.44 1.41 -12.55
N GLU A 181 -22.34 0.62 -13.12
CA GLU A 181 -22.01 -0.69 -13.73
C GLU A 181 -20.77 -0.60 -14.64
N ILE A 182 -20.61 0.53 -15.31
CA ILE A 182 -19.45 0.81 -16.15
C ILE A 182 -18.10 0.73 -15.41
N LEU A 183 -18.06 1.10 -14.13
CA LEU A 183 -16.82 1.02 -13.32
C LEU A 183 -16.53 -0.40 -12.87
N GLN A 184 -17.54 -1.19 -12.60
CA GLN A 184 -17.37 -2.62 -12.32
C GLN A 184 -16.85 -3.35 -13.57
N ARG A 185 -17.43 -3.07 -14.73
CA ARG A 185 -16.96 -3.59 -16.02
C ARG A 185 -15.55 -3.12 -16.35
N LEU A 186 -15.21 -1.85 -16.06
CA LEU A 186 -13.86 -1.31 -16.24
C LEU A 186 -12.85 -2.05 -15.35
N LYS A 187 -13.18 -2.30 -14.08
CA LYS A 187 -12.32 -3.04 -13.16
C LYS A 187 -12.03 -4.44 -13.69
N ILE A 188 -13.05 -5.17 -14.12
CA ILE A 188 -12.91 -6.50 -14.71
C ILE A 188 -12.01 -6.41 -15.96
N ALA A 189 -12.31 -5.49 -16.87
CA ALA A 189 -11.53 -5.32 -18.09
C ALA A 189 -10.04 -5.00 -17.81
N ILE A 190 -9.74 -4.18 -16.80
CA ILE A 190 -8.36 -3.89 -16.40
C ILE A 190 -7.69 -5.15 -15.86
N GLU A 191 -8.31 -5.87 -14.91
CA GLU A 191 -7.69 -7.05 -14.30
C GLU A 191 -7.42 -8.16 -15.33
N GLU A 192 -8.26 -8.30 -16.33
CA GLU A 192 -8.08 -9.31 -17.41
C GLU A 192 -7.05 -8.89 -18.47
N ASN A 193 -6.86 -7.58 -18.71
CA ASN A 193 -6.12 -7.11 -19.89
C ASN A 193 -4.90 -6.22 -19.61
N PHE A 194 -4.65 -5.79 -18.36
CA PHE A 194 -3.59 -4.83 -18.04
C PHE A 194 -2.18 -5.28 -18.48
N LYS A 195 -1.95 -6.57 -18.66
CA LYS A 195 -0.67 -7.12 -19.12
C LYS A 195 -0.42 -6.88 -20.62
N SER A 196 -1.46 -6.66 -21.40
CA SER A 196 -1.34 -6.53 -22.87
C SER A 196 -1.92 -5.24 -23.43
N LYS A 197 -2.75 -4.54 -22.66
CA LYS A 197 -3.47 -3.33 -23.09
C LYS A 197 -3.25 -2.19 -22.13
N HIS A 198 -2.67 -1.11 -22.64
CA HIS A 198 -2.25 0.03 -21.82
C HIS A 198 -2.91 1.35 -22.21
N LEU A 199 -3.64 1.40 -23.33
CA LEU A 199 -4.18 2.63 -23.90
C LEU A 199 -5.67 2.85 -23.56
N PRO A 200 -6.10 4.09 -23.29
CA PRO A 200 -7.51 4.41 -23.02
C PRO A 200 -8.47 3.97 -24.11
N ILE A 201 -8.03 4.05 -25.38
CA ILE A 201 -8.84 3.69 -26.54
C ILE A 201 -9.28 2.22 -26.51
N GLU A 202 -8.40 1.33 -26.06
CA GLU A 202 -8.66 -0.12 -26.00
C GLU A 202 -9.79 -0.41 -25.02
N TYR A 203 -9.75 0.20 -23.83
CA TYR A 203 -10.76 0.00 -22.78
C TYR A 203 -12.08 0.73 -23.11
N SER A 204 -12.02 1.91 -23.72
CA SER A 204 -13.24 2.60 -24.15
C SER A 204 -13.99 1.79 -25.22
N SER A 205 -13.26 1.14 -26.15
CA SER A 205 -13.84 0.23 -27.15
C SER A 205 -14.44 -1.03 -26.51
N MET A 206 -13.76 -1.68 -25.55
CA MET A 206 -14.30 -2.84 -24.83
C MET A 206 -15.59 -2.52 -24.07
N LEU A 207 -15.68 -1.30 -23.53
CA LEU A 207 -16.82 -0.86 -22.73
C LEU A 207 -17.95 -0.24 -23.57
N ASN A 208 -17.74 -0.08 -24.89
CA ASN A 208 -18.66 0.59 -25.82
C ASN A 208 -19.00 2.03 -25.37
N ILE A 209 -18.01 2.80 -24.94
CA ILE A 209 -18.14 4.20 -24.57
C ILE A 209 -17.05 5.06 -25.20
N SER A 210 -17.25 6.39 -25.23
CA SER A 210 -16.19 7.29 -25.68
C SER A 210 -15.06 7.42 -24.65
N GLN A 211 -13.83 7.70 -25.10
CA GLN A 211 -12.70 7.97 -24.19
C GLN A 211 -12.99 9.14 -23.23
N LYS A 212 -13.75 10.16 -23.69
CA LYS A 212 -14.19 11.28 -22.85
C LYS A 212 -15.10 10.82 -21.72
N SER A 213 -16.05 9.92 -22.01
CA SER A 213 -16.93 9.33 -21.00
C SER A 213 -16.13 8.47 -20.01
N LEU A 214 -15.21 7.62 -20.49
CA LEU A 214 -14.32 6.82 -19.67
C LEU A 214 -13.51 7.71 -18.70
N ALA A 215 -12.86 8.76 -19.21
CA ALA A 215 -12.08 9.69 -18.40
C ALA A 215 -12.93 10.40 -17.35
N LYS A 216 -14.17 10.81 -17.70
CA LYS A 216 -15.11 11.44 -16.75
C LYS A 216 -15.47 10.49 -15.59
N HIS A 217 -15.78 9.23 -15.89
CA HIS A 217 -16.11 8.24 -14.85
C HIS A 217 -14.93 7.98 -13.93
N ILE A 218 -13.74 7.75 -14.48
CA ILE A 218 -12.52 7.47 -13.69
C ILE A 218 -12.18 8.67 -12.81
N LYS A 219 -12.18 9.90 -13.36
CA LYS A 219 -11.86 11.11 -12.60
C LYS A 219 -12.86 11.34 -11.46
N LYS A 220 -14.16 11.10 -11.72
CA LYS A 220 -15.22 11.31 -10.73
C LYS A 220 -15.12 10.32 -9.54
N HIS A 221 -14.78 9.05 -9.80
CA HIS A 221 -14.87 7.99 -8.79
C HIS A 221 -13.53 7.55 -8.22
N TYR A 222 -12.44 7.59 -9.03
CA TYR A 222 -11.11 7.20 -8.59
C TYR A 222 -10.17 8.38 -8.38
N TYR A 223 -10.61 9.61 -8.70
CA TYR A 223 -9.82 10.85 -8.59
C TYR A 223 -8.49 10.81 -9.35
N LYS A 224 -8.41 9.99 -10.40
CA LYS A 224 -7.21 9.71 -11.21
C LYS A 224 -7.50 9.85 -12.69
N THR A 225 -6.45 9.82 -13.51
CA THR A 225 -6.58 9.59 -14.96
C THR A 225 -6.58 8.09 -15.25
N PHE A 226 -7.05 7.68 -16.44
CA PHE A 226 -6.92 6.29 -16.89
C PHE A 226 -5.45 5.84 -16.91
N THR A 227 -4.55 6.70 -17.45
CA THR A 227 -3.11 6.40 -17.52
C THR A 227 -2.52 6.19 -16.13
N ALA A 228 -2.91 6.98 -15.14
CA ALA A 228 -2.47 6.78 -13.75
C ALA A 228 -2.96 5.43 -13.20
N LEU A 229 -4.22 5.09 -13.44
CA LEU A 229 -4.83 3.85 -12.97
C LEU A 229 -4.11 2.60 -13.53
N ILE A 230 -3.88 2.56 -14.85
CA ILE A 230 -3.21 1.44 -15.50
C ILE A 230 -1.71 1.37 -15.12
N THR A 231 -1.05 2.54 -14.99
CA THR A 231 0.34 2.62 -14.51
C THR A 231 0.49 2.00 -13.12
N GLU A 232 -0.38 2.36 -12.18
CA GLU A 232 -0.36 1.78 -10.84
C GLU A 232 -0.57 0.26 -10.87
N ARG A 233 -1.51 -0.23 -11.70
CA ARG A 233 -1.76 -1.68 -11.80
C ARG A 233 -0.55 -2.45 -12.32
N ILE A 234 0.09 -1.93 -13.37
CA ILE A 234 1.32 -2.51 -13.93
C ILE A 234 2.44 -2.50 -12.88
N LEU A 235 2.63 -1.39 -12.17
CA LEU A 235 3.66 -1.28 -11.13
C LEU A 235 3.44 -2.25 -9.96
N ILE A 236 2.20 -2.47 -9.54
CA ILE A 236 1.87 -3.46 -8.51
C ILE A 236 2.29 -4.84 -8.95
N GLU A 237 1.96 -5.25 -10.18
CA GLU A 237 2.35 -6.55 -10.71
C GLU A 237 3.87 -6.66 -10.91
N ALA A 238 4.51 -5.63 -11.46
CA ALA A 238 5.97 -5.57 -11.59
C ALA A 238 6.69 -5.75 -10.25
N LYS A 239 6.25 -5.03 -9.23
CA LYS A 239 6.77 -5.13 -7.86
C LYS A 239 6.57 -6.53 -7.27
N ARG A 240 5.39 -7.12 -7.53
CA ARG A 240 5.07 -8.48 -7.10
C ARG A 240 6.01 -9.51 -7.74
N GLU A 241 6.16 -9.46 -9.07
CA GLU A 241 7.03 -10.38 -9.80
C GLU A 241 8.52 -10.20 -9.42
N LEU A 242 8.98 -8.96 -9.26
CA LEU A 242 10.34 -8.66 -8.80
C LEU A 242 10.64 -9.23 -7.40
N TYR A 243 9.63 -9.27 -6.52
CA TYR A 243 9.77 -9.74 -5.14
C TYR A 243 9.61 -11.26 -5.00
N LEU A 244 8.63 -11.85 -5.69
CA LEU A 244 8.24 -13.26 -5.50
C LEU A 244 8.96 -14.23 -6.42
N THR A 245 9.59 -13.76 -7.52
CA THR A 245 10.13 -14.65 -8.55
C THR A 245 11.59 -14.36 -8.87
N ASN A 246 12.27 -15.37 -9.45
CA ASN A 246 13.62 -15.23 -10.00
C ASN A 246 13.62 -14.72 -11.46
N LYS A 247 12.46 -14.33 -12.00
CA LYS A 247 12.37 -13.83 -13.37
C LYS A 247 13.32 -12.66 -13.60
N THR A 248 13.94 -12.63 -14.75
CA THR A 248 14.74 -11.49 -15.21
C THR A 248 13.85 -10.28 -15.44
N VAL A 249 14.41 -9.09 -15.43
CA VAL A 249 13.68 -7.86 -15.76
C VAL A 249 13.08 -7.94 -17.17
N LYS A 250 13.77 -8.59 -18.07
CA LYS A 250 13.31 -8.84 -19.46
C LYS A 250 12.05 -9.70 -19.47
N GLU A 251 12.03 -10.82 -18.76
CA GLU A 251 10.85 -11.70 -18.69
C GLU A 251 9.66 -10.97 -18.08
N ILE A 252 9.87 -10.21 -16.99
CA ILE A 252 8.81 -9.41 -16.36
C ILE A 252 8.28 -8.35 -17.33
N ALA A 253 9.17 -7.66 -18.07
CA ALA A 253 8.78 -6.67 -19.06
C ALA A 253 7.87 -7.27 -20.13
N PHE A 254 8.26 -8.40 -20.73
CA PHE A 254 7.46 -9.09 -21.75
C PHE A 254 6.12 -9.58 -21.23
N GLU A 255 6.08 -10.14 -20.03
CA GLU A 255 4.81 -10.57 -19.38
C GLU A 255 3.85 -9.41 -19.10
N LEU A 256 4.38 -8.20 -18.94
CA LEU A 256 3.62 -6.97 -18.74
C LEU A 256 3.35 -6.21 -20.04
N GLY A 257 3.59 -6.82 -21.21
CA GLY A 257 3.25 -6.27 -22.51
C GLY A 257 4.25 -5.24 -23.04
N TYR A 258 5.48 -5.21 -22.52
CA TYR A 258 6.54 -4.34 -23.02
C TYR A 258 7.45 -5.11 -23.98
N GLU A 259 7.62 -4.63 -25.19
CA GLU A 259 8.49 -5.24 -26.19
C GLU A 259 9.98 -4.96 -25.93
N ASP A 260 10.30 -3.94 -25.12
CA ASP A 260 11.67 -3.51 -24.81
C ASP A 260 11.86 -3.42 -23.27
N GLU A 261 12.82 -4.19 -22.74
CA GLU A 261 13.16 -4.19 -21.30
C GLU A 261 13.73 -2.85 -20.83
N HIS A 262 14.42 -2.11 -21.69
CA HIS A 262 14.97 -0.81 -21.34
C HIS A 262 13.87 0.25 -21.24
N TYR A 263 12.85 0.15 -22.10
CA TYR A 263 11.67 1.00 -21.99
C TYR A 263 10.91 0.70 -20.69
N PHE A 264 10.70 -0.57 -20.35
CA PHE A 264 10.09 -0.98 -19.09
C PHE A 264 10.92 -0.51 -17.89
N SER A 265 12.24 -0.65 -17.91
CA SER A 265 13.12 -0.20 -16.82
C SER A 265 13.04 1.32 -16.61
N ARG A 266 12.98 2.10 -17.69
CA ARG A 266 12.75 3.56 -17.61
C ARG A 266 11.37 3.88 -17.07
N PHE A 267 10.33 3.18 -17.51
CA PHE A 267 8.97 3.31 -16.99
C PHE A 267 8.92 3.02 -15.47
N PHE A 268 9.50 1.91 -15.04
CA PHE A 268 9.56 1.53 -13.63
C PHE A 268 10.30 2.60 -12.80
N LYS A 269 11.52 2.98 -13.22
CA LYS A 269 12.34 3.99 -12.53
C LYS A 269 11.66 5.36 -12.49
N LYS A 270 10.99 5.78 -13.56
CA LYS A 270 10.25 7.05 -13.60
C LYS A 270 9.16 7.10 -12.52
N ASN A 271 8.45 6.01 -12.31
CA ASN A 271 7.31 5.97 -11.39
C ASN A 271 7.68 5.62 -9.95
N THR A 272 8.76 4.82 -9.74
CA THR A 272 9.20 4.41 -8.40
C THR A 272 10.39 5.21 -7.87
N GLN A 273 11.11 5.93 -8.74
CA GLN A 273 12.36 6.65 -8.49
C GLN A 273 13.57 5.76 -8.20
N ILE A 274 13.42 4.43 -8.31
CA ILE A 274 14.51 3.46 -8.16
C ILE A 274 14.51 2.49 -9.34
N SER A 275 15.64 1.83 -9.60
CA SER A 275 15.70 0.79 -10.63
C SER A 275 15.00 -0.50 -10.18
N THR A 276 14.64 -1.35 -11.13
CA THR A 276 14.12 -2.69 -10.87
C THR A 276 15.07 -3.54 -10.03
N GLN A 277 16.38 -3.42 -10.27
CA GLN A 277 17.40 -4.10 -9.49
C GLN A 277 17.46 -3.57 -8.06
N GLN A 278 17.53 -2.25 -7.85
CA GLN A 278 17.49 -1.64 -6.52
C GLN A 278 16.22 -2.02 -5.75
N TYR A 279 15.06 -2.10 -6.45
CA TYR A 279 13.83 -2.56 -5.82
C TYR A 279 13.99 -3.97 -5.27
N ARG A 280 14.50 -4.91 -6.09
CA ARG A 280 14.73 -6.30 -5.69
C ARG A 280 15.69 -6.42 -4.50
N GLU A 281 16.77 -5.63 -4.51
CA GLU A 281 17.78 -5.64 -3.44
C GLU A 281 17.26 -5.05 -2.13
N THR A 282 16.40 -4.05 -2.17
CA THR A 282 15.99 -3.29 -0.97
C THR A 282 14.64 -3.72 -0.39
N VAL A 283 13.78 -4.39 -1.13
CA VAL A 283 12.50 -4.92 -0.62
C VAL A 283 12.64 -6.37 -0.14
N GLY A 284 13.80 -6.98 -0.39
CA GLY A 284 14.07 -8.37 -0.06
C GLY A 284 13.59 -9.34 -1.14
N PHE A 285 13.87 -10.61 -0.94
CA PHE A 285 13.55 -11.68 -1.88
C PHE A 285 12.68 -12.71 -1.17
N GLY A 286 11.40 -12.68 -1.44
CA GLY A 286 10.44 -13.66 -0.91
C GLY A 286 10.56 -14.99 -1.65
N LYS A 287 11.71 -15.69 -1.57
CA LYS A 287 11.82 -17.05 -2.12
C LYS A 287 10.69 -17.91 -1.60
N VAL A 288 9.73 -18.18 -2.44
CA VAL A 288 8.86 -19.34 -2.27
C VAL A 288 9.76 -20.53 -2.64
N GLU A 289 10.27 -21.26 -1.67
CA GLU A 289 10.71 -22.63 -1.92
C GLU A 289 9.49 -23.38 -2.43
N ILE A 290 9.42 -23.55 -3.74
CA ILE A 290 8.48 -24.49 -4.35
C ILE A 290 9.00 -25.85 -3.92
N THR A 291 8.50 -26.34 -2.80
CA THR A 291 8.64 -27.74 -2.44
C THR A 291 7.79 -28.51 -3.47
N THR A 292 8.39 -28.89 -4.57
CA THR A 292 7.87 -29.91 -5.47
C THR A 292 7.70 -31.18 -4.64
N ARG A 293 6.47 -31.52 -4.28
CA ARG A 293 6.04 -32.86 -3.92
C ARG A 293 5.43 -33.53 -5.14
#